data_813a06f03af6abf7be3c06a9f446d14b
#
_entry.id   813a06f03af6abf7be3c06a9f446d14b
#
_cell.length_a   1.000
_cell.length_b   1.000
_cell.length_c   1.000
_cell.angle_alpha   90.00
_cell.angle_beta   90.00
_cell.angle_gamma   90.00
#
_symmetry.space_group_name_H-M   'P 1'
#
loop_
_entity.id
_entity.type
_entity.pdbx_description
1 polymer ?
#
loop_
_entity_poly.entity_id
_entity_poly.type
_entity_poly.pdbx_seq_one_letter_code
_entity_poly.pdbx_strand_id
1 'polypeptide(L)'
;PRTQCRNWLKVHLPNVEIVDAAPTARAAALAKEDPKGAAICNRLAAETVGIPILAEHIEDDPGNRTRFLVLGYNEPARTGRDKTSVMFNVRNRPGELVKALGAFEGNGVNLTMIESRPAQRATFEYLFYADCDGHQRDAGMQKALDVLRTLALETIVLGSYPRRDPLDV
;
A
#
# COMPACT_ATOMS: atom_id res chain seq x y z
N PRO A 1 4.23 12.34 -6.14
CA PRO A 1 5.06 13.34 -5.44
C PRO A 1 4.39 14.70 -5.39
N ARG A 2 4.00 15.31 -6.53
CA ARG A 2 3.42 16.65 -6.62
C ARG A 2 2.23 16.88 -5.66
N THR A 3 1.28 15.95 -5.63
CA THR A 3 0.10 16.04 -4.76
C THR A 3 0.44 16.10 -3.27
N GLN A 4 1.58 15.57 -2.90
CA GLN A 4 2.08 15.48 -1.52
C GLN A 4 2.96 16.67 -1.12
N CYS A 5 3.22 17.60 -2.04
CA CYS A 5 4.02 18.81 -1.82
C CYS A 5 3.24 20.07 -2.24
N ARG A 6 1.91 19.97 -2.35
CA ARG A 6 1.07 21.04 -2.90
C ARG A 6 1.11 22.30 -2.04
N ASN A 7 1.04 22.16 -0.73
CA ASN A 7 1.01 23.29 0.18
C ASN A 7 2.36 24.00 0.18
N TRP A 8 3.45 23.24 0.23
CA TRP A 8 4.79 23.79 0.15
C TRP A 8 5.01 24.58 -1.14
N LEU A 9 4.65 24.00 -2.29
CA LEU A 9 4.75 24.66 -3.60
C LEU A 9 3.94 25.97 -3.66
N LYS A 10 2.72 25.95 -3.13
CA LYS A 10 1.84 27.11 -3.13
C LYS A 10 2.43 28.27 -2.31
N VAL A 11 3.13 27.98 -1.22
CA VAL A 11 3.73 28.99 -0.33
C VAL A 11 5.03 29.52 -0.89
N HIS A 12 5.93 28.62 -1.36
CA HIS A 12 7.30 29.00 -1.71
C HIS A 12 7.48 29.31 -3.20
N LEU A 13 6.66 28.70 -4.06
CA LEU A 13 6.79 28.80 -5.52
C LEU A 13 5.42 29.02 -6.20
N PRO A 14 4.67 30.07 -5.83
CA PRO A 14 3.27 30.25 -6.26
C PRO A 14 3.10 30.49 -7.77
N ASN A 15 4.14 30.98 -8.45
CA ASN A 15 4.07 31.42 -9.84
C ASN A 15 4.91 30.57 -10.80
N VAL A 16 5.35 29.38 -10.40
CA VAL A 16 6.13 28.49 -11.27
C VAL A 16 5.22 27.67 -12.17
N GLU A 17 5.64 27.46 -13.39
CA GLU A 17 5.03 26.47 -14.27
C GLU A 17 5.34 25.06 -13.75
N ILE A 18 4.30 24.24 -13.65
CA ILE A 18 4.43 22.86 -13.17
C ILE A 18 4.19 21.91 -14.33
N VAL A 19 5.24 21.15 -14.67
CA VAL A 19 5.21 20.12 -15.70
C VAL A 19 5.13 18.74 -15.04
N ASP A 20 4.15 17.95 -15.46
CA ASP A 20 4.03 16.56 -14.96
C ASP A 20 5.03 15.66 -15.70
N ALA A 21 5.89 15.01 -14.94
CA ALA A 21 6.84 14.01 -15.46
C ALA A 21 6.73 12.70 -14.64
N ALA A 22 6.52 11.61 -15.35
CA ALA A 22 6.48 10.28 -14.77
C ALA A 22 7.45 9.35 -15.52
N PRO A 23 8.21 8.49 -14.82
CA PRO A 23 8.37 8.40 -13.37
C PRO A 23 9.18 9.59 -12.79
N THR A 24 9.23 9.71 -11.44
CA THR A 24 9.96 10.80 -10.74
C THR A 24 11.45 10.91 -11.09
N ALA A 25 12.09 9.81 -11.41
CA ALA A 25 13.48 9.82 -11.91
C ALA A 25 13.63 10.59 -13.23
N ARG A 26 12.61 10.56 -14.09
CA ARG A 26 12.59 11.38 -15.32
C ARG A 26 12.52 12.87 -15.02
N ALA A 27 11.77 13.26 -13.98
CA ALA A 27 11.73 14.68 -13.57
C ALA A 27 13.11 15.19 -13.16
N ALA A 28 13.90 14.40 -12.43
CA ALA A 28 15.27 14.74 -12.06
C ALA A 28 16.18 14.87 -13.31
N ALA A 29 16.06 13.97 -14.27
CA ALA A 29 16.81 14.04 -15.53
C ALA A 29 16.49 15.31 -16.34
N LEU A 30 15.20 15.65 -16.46
CA LEU A 30 14.77 16.88 -17.15
C LEU A 30 15.30 18.13 -16.45
N ALA A 31 15.26 18.17 -15.12
CA ALA A 31 15.81 19.30 -14.38
C ALA A 31 17.34 19.47 -14.53
N LYS A 32 18.06 18.38 -14.82
CA LYS A 32 19.50 18.46 -15.13
C LYS A 32 19.77 19.13 -16.46
N GLU A 33 18.88 18.95 -17.44
CA GLU A 33 19.01 19.49 -18.79
C GLU A 33 18.55 20.96 -18.89
N ASP A 34 17.68 21.40 -17.97
CA ASP A 34 17.17 22.77 -17.92
C ASP A 34 17.78 23.56 -16.76
N PRO A 35 18.66 24.56 -17.02
CA PRO A 35 19.26 25.40 -15.99
C PRO A 35 18.26 26.19 -15.11
N LYS A 36 17.01 26.33 -15.56
CA LYS A 36 15.92 27.00 -14.84
C LYS A 36 14.94 26.02 -14.22
N GLY A 37 15.10 24.73 -14.52
CA GLY A 37 14.23 23.66 -14.06
C GLY A 37 14.61 23.14 -12.68
N ALA A 38 13.59 22.73 -11.90
CA ALA A 38 13.76 21.99 -10.68
C ALA A 38 12.82 20.78 -10.66
N ALA A 39 13.18 19.73 -9.94
CA ALA A 39 12.36 18.51 -9.86
C ALA A 39 11.94 18.20 -8.42
N ILE A 40 10.72 17.69 -8.28
CA ILE A 40 10.28 17.03 -7.03
C ILE A 40 10.55 15.53 -7.19
N CYS A 41 11.52 15.03 -6.45
CA CYS A 41 11.91 13.62 -6.46
C CYS A 41 12.40 13.17 -5.08
N ASN A 42 12.68 11.89 -4.91
CA ASN A 42 13.35 11.41 -3.70
C ASN A 42 14.87 11.72 -3.77
N ARG A 43 15.53 11.69 -2.63
CA ARG A 43 16.98 11.92 -2.50
C ARG A 43 17.80 11.04 -3.45
N LEU A 44 17.49 9.75 -3.50
CA LEU A 44 18.23 8.78 -4.33
C LEU A 44 18.18 9.16 -5.83
N ALA A 45 17.05 9.66 -6.33
CA ALA A 45 16.95 10.09 -7.71
C ALA A 45 17.82 11.31 -8.00
N ALA A 46 17.86 12.29 -7.08
CA ALA A 46 18.73 13.46 -7.19
C ALA A 46 20.21 13.07 -7.20
N GLU A 47 20.64 12.21 -6.28
CA GLU A 47 22.02 11.70 -6.19
C GLU A 47 22.42 10.88 -7.43
N THR A 48 21.53 9.99 -7.91
CA THR A 48 21.77 9.16 -9.11
C THR A 48 21.98 10.02 -10.35
N VAL A 49 21.20 11.09 -10.50
CA VAL A 49 21.30 12.01 -11.65
C VAL A 49 22.44 13.02 -11.46
N GLY A 50 22.88 13.26 -10.21
CA GLY A 50 23.93 14.21 -9.86
C GLY A 50 23.43 15.66 -9.95
N ILE A 51 22.22 15.96 -9.44
CA ILE A 51 21.70 17.31 -9.27
C ILE A 51 21.70 17.71 -7.79
N PRO A 52 21.90 18.99 -7.45
CA PRO A 52 21.88 19.46 -6.07
C PRO A 52 20.47 19.40 -5.48
N ILE A 53 20.38 19.09 -4.17
CA ILE A 53 19.14 19.17 -3.43
C ILE A 53 18.98 20.60 -2.90
N LEU A 54 17.91 21.28 -3.30
CA LEU A 54 17.64 22.67 -2.95
C LEU A 54 16.79 22.82 -1.68
N ALA A 55 15.87 21.89 -1.46
CA ALA A 55 15.00 21.84 -0.28
C ALA A 55 14.68 20.39 0.06
N GLU A 56 14.57 20.09 1.34
CA GLU A 56 14.24 18.77 1.87
C GLU A 56 12.97 18.85 2.71
N HIS A 57 12.32 17.70 2.93
CA HIS A 57 11.11 17.59 3.75
C HIS A 57 10.01 18.54 3.30
N ILE A 58 9.77 18.57 1.98
CA ILE A 58 8.75 19.43 1.36
C ILE A 58 7.38 18.75 1.24
N GLU A 59 7.26 17.52 1.73
CA GLU A 59 6.00 16.77 1.78
C GLU A 59 5.01 17.40 2.76
N ASP A 60 3.73 17.49 2.34
CA ASP A 60 2.63 18.02 3.14
C ASP A 60 2.31 17.12 4.36
N ASP A 61 2.56 15.81 4.23
CA ASP A 61 2.39 14.81 5.28
C ASP A 61 3.67 13.99 5.45
N PRO A 62 4.46 14.23 6.52
CA PRO A 62 5.67 13.47 6.81
C PRO A 62 5.40 11.99 7.14
N GLY A 63 4.14 11.64 7.46
CA GLY A 63 3.69 10.26 7.68
C GLY A 63 3.39 9.48 6.40
N ASN A 64 3.38 10.14 5.23
CA ASN A 64 3.08 9.49 3.96
C ASN A 64 4.16 8.48 3.56
N ARG A 65 3.77 7.21 3.46
CA ARG A 65 4.66 6.10 3.13
C ARG A 65 4.08 5.22 2.05
N THR A 66 4.93 4.75 1.16
CA THR A 66 4.56 3.75 0.17
C THR A 66 4.95 2.37 0.68
N ARG A 67 3.98 1.48 0.79
CA ARG A 67 4.24 0.08 1.12
C ARG A 67 4.65 -0.69 -0.13
N PHE A 68 5.75 -1.41 -0.04
CA PHE A 68 6.19 -2.35 -1.05
C PHE A 68 6.02 -3.78 -0.53
N LEU A 69 5.56 -4.67 -1.40
CA LEU A 69 5.49 -6.11 -1.15
C LEU A 69 6.63 -6.79 -1.92
N VAL A 70 7.42 -7.59 -1.22
CA VAL A 70 8.41 -8.46 -1.87
C VAL A 70 7.71 -9.76 -2.25
N LEU A 71 7.61 -10.01 -3.55
CA LEU A 71 7.01 -11.23 -4.08
C LEU A 71 8.06 -12.30 -4.27
N GLY A 72 7.74 -13.53 -3.88
CA GLY A 72 8.63 -14.68 -4.02
C GLY A 72 7.86 -15.99 -4.01
N TYR A 73 8.53 -17.06 -4.41
CA TYR A 73 7.96 -18.42 -4.41
C TYR A 73 8.13 -19.14 -3.07
N ASN A 74 9.00 -18.64 -2.22
CA ASN A 74 9.27 -19.26 -0.91
C ASN A 74 8.38 -18.61 0.16
N GLU A 75 7.74 -19.44 0.97
CA GLU A 75 7.01 -19.00 2.15
C GLU A 75 8.03 -18.60 3.24
N PRO A 76 7.97 -17.36 3.77
CA PRO A 76 8.83 -16.95 4.86
C PRO A 76 8.62 -17.80 6.11
N ALA A 77 9.67 -17.97 6.89
CA ALA A 77 9.54 -18.63 8.21
C ALA A 77 8.67 -17.79 9.15
N ARG A 78 7.89 -18.48 9.98
CA ARG A 78 7.06 -17.86 11.02
C ARG A 78 7.95 -17.17 12.06
N THR A 79 7.64 -15.92 12.40
CA THR A 79 8.43 -15.11 13.34
C THR A 79 7.74 -14.87 14.68
N GLY A 80 6.43 -15.10 14.78
CA GLY A 80 5.61 -14.75 15.93
C GLY A 80 5.09 -13.30 15.90
N ARG A 81 5.63 -12.46 15.00
CA ARG A 81 5.12 -11.12 14.63
C ARG A 81 4.90 -11.08 13.14
N ASP A 82 3.84 -11.72 12.70
CA ASP A 82 3.57 -11.90 11.29
C ASP A 82 2.30 -11.16 10.86
N LYS A 83 2.18 -10.93 9.57
CA LYS A 83 0.94 -10.53 8.89
C LYS A 83 0.55 -11.58 7.87
N THR A 84 -0.74 -11.73 7.66
CA THR A 84 -1.30 -12.51 6.57
C THR A 84 -2.12 -11.60 5.66
N SER A 85 -1.82 -11.61 4.38
CA SER A 85 -2.64 -10.94 3.37
C SER A 85 -3.59 -11.94 2.74
N VAL A 86 -4.87 -11.55 2.69
CA VAL A 86 -5.96 -12.36 2.16
C VAL A 86 -6.71 -11.55 1.08
N MET A 87 -7.05 -12.20 -0.01
CA MET A 87 -8.00 -11.69 -0.99
C MET A 87 -9.29 -12.52 -0.90
N PHE A 88 -10.44 -11.84 -0.90
CA PHE A 88 -11.73 -12.51 -0.92
C PHE A 88 -12.76 -11.71 -1.71
N ASN A 89 -13.79 -12.42 -2.16
CA ASN A 89 -14.92 -11.86 -2.89
C ASN A 89 -16.22 -12.34 -2.26
N VAL A 90 -17.17 -11.43 -2.02
CA VAL A 90 -18.48 -11.76 -1.45
C VAL A 90 -19.60 -11.35 -2.40
N ARG A 91 -20.80 -11.94 -2.23
CA ARG A 91 -21.97 -11.55 -3.00
C ARG A 91 -22.29 -10.08 -2.75
N ASN A 92 -22.66 -9.37 -3.81
CA ASN A 92 -23.10 -7.98 -3.71
C ASN A 92 -24.54 -7.92 -3.13
N ARG A 93 -24.65 -8.10 -1.82
CA ARG A 93 -25.90 -8.04 -1.05
C ARG A 93 -25.66 -7.35 0.29
N PRO A 94 -26.69 -6.71 0.86
CA PRO A 94 -26.59 -6.10 2.20
C PRO A 94 -26.10 -7.11 3.23
N GLY A 95 -25.08 -6.70 4.02
CA GLY A 95 -24.53 -7.48 5.12
C GLY A 95 -23.47 -8.54 4.76
N GLU A 96 -23.28 -8.91 3.49
CA GLU A 96 -22.34 -9.98 3.13
C GLU A 96 -20.88 -9.63 3.52
N LEU A 97 -20.44 -8.40 3.26
CA LEU A 97 -19.12 -7.94 3.71
C LEU A 97 -19.01 -7.94 5.24
N VAL A 98 -20.03 -7.49 5.94
CA VAL A 98 -20.04 -7.48 7.42
C VAL A 98 -19.89 -8.89 7.98
N LYS A 99 -20.60 -9.87 7.41
CA LYS A 99 -20.46 -11.29 7.81
C LYS A 99 -19.05 -11.82 7.56
N ALA A 100 -18.47 -11.49 6.39
CA ALA A 100 -17.11 -11.88 6.06
C ALA A 100 -16.07 -11.28 7.05
N LEU A 101 -16.22 -10.00 7.43
CA LEU A 101 -15.37 -9.35 8.42
C LEU A 101 -15.57 -9.93 9.83
N GLY A 102 -16.81 -10.32 10.17
CA GLY A 102 -17.12 -11.02 11.42
C GLY A 102 -16.40 -12.37 11.60
N ALA A 103 -15.95 -13.00 10.50
CA ALA A 103 -15.14 -14.20 10.56
C ALA A 103 -13.79 -13.95 11.26
N PHE A 104 -13.20 -12.79 11.06
CA PHE A 104 -11.94 -12.40 11.71
C PHE A 104 -12.18 -11.98 13.16
N GLU A 105 -13.15 -11.12 13.40
CA GLU A 105 -13.50 -10.63 14.74
C GLU A 105 -13.85 -11.79 15.69
N GLY A 106 -14.75 -12.69 15.27
CA GLY A 106 -15.17 -13.82 16.08
C GLY A 106 -14.09 -14.85 16.40
N ASN A 107 -12.93 -14.78 15.74
CA ASN A 107 -11.76 -15.63 16.00
C ASN A 107 -10.55 -14.85 16.55
N GLY A 108 -10.75 -13.60 17.00
CA GLY A 108 -9.73 -12.78 17.61
C GLY A 108 -8.61 -12.31 16.65
N VAL A 109 -8.89 -12.25 15.35
CA VAL A 109 -7.93 -11.80 14.33
C VAL A 109 -8.15 -10.32 14.04
N ASN A 110 -7.13 -9.51 14.29
CA ASN A 110 -7.16 -8.08 14.02
C ASN A 110 -6.88 -7.80 12.55
N LEU A 111 -7.72 -6.96 11.92
CA LEU A 111 -7.51 -6.44 10.57
C LEU A 111 -6.71 -5.14 10.65
N THR A 112 -5.62 -5.04 9.91
CA THR A 112 -4.75 -3.86 9.87
C THR A 112 -4.89 -3.05 8.59
N MET A 113 -5.51 -3.62 7.56
CA MET A 113 -5.84 -2.97 6.31
C MET A 113 -7.02 -3.68 5.64
N ILE A 114 -7.89 -2.91 5.00
CA ILE A 114 -8.85 -3.42 4.03
C ILE A 114 -8.92 -2.47 2.84
N GLU A 115 -8.88 -3.02 1.65
CA GLU A 115 -9.01 -2.28 0.40
C GLU A 115 -9.94 -3.02 -0.54
N SER A 116 -10.80 -2.29 -1.25
CA SER A 116 -11.65 -2.87 -2.30
C SER A 116 -11.17 -2.46 -3.68
N ARG A 117 -11.22 -3.40 -4.62
CA ARG A 117 -10.94 -3.17 -6.04
C ARG A 117 -12.07 -3.71 -6.89
N PRO A 118 -12.50 -3.00 -7.95
CA PRO A 118 -13.46 -3.56 -8.90
C PRO A 118 -12.88 -4.82 -9.54
N ALA A 119 -13.68 -5.88 -9.64
CA ALA A 119 -13.29 -7.07 -10.36
C ALA A 119 -13.33 -6.80 -11.87
N GLN A 120 -12.22 -7.06 -12.57
CA GLN A 120 -12.12 -6.77 -14.01
C GLN A 120 -13.03 -7.65 -14.91
N ARG A 121 -13.53 -8.77 -14.37
CA ARG A 121 -14.27 -9.79 -15.15
C ARG A 121 -15.77 -9.88 -14.86
N ALA A 122 -16.26 -9.18 -13.84
CA ALA A 122 -17.68 -9.22 -13.48
C ALA A 122 -18.20 -7.83 -13.15
N THR A 123 -19.36 -7.50 -13.71
CA THR A 123 -20.05 -6.23 -13.49
C THR A 123 -20.55 -6.19 -12.04
N PHE A 124 -20.17 -5.18 -11.27
CA PHE A 124 -20.60 -4.96 -9.88
C PHE A 124 -20.06 -5.92 -8.82
N GLU A 125 -18.98 -6.62 -9.08
CA GLU A 125 -18.27 -7.41 -8.07
C GLU A 125 -17.02 -6.67 -7.58
N TYR A 126 -16.72 -6.82 -6.28
CA TYR A 126 -15.54 -6.25 -5.63
C TYR A 126 -14.66 -7.36 -5.08
N LEU A 127 -13.36 -7.22 -5.34
CA LEU A 127 -12.33 -7.97 -4.65
C LEU A 127 -11.90 -7.18 -3.42
N PHE A 128 -11.91 -7.81 -2.27
CA PHE A 128 -11.44 -7.25 -1.03
C PHE A 128 -10.06 -7.82 -0.72
N TYR A 129 -9.13 -6.93 -0.42
CA TYR A 129 -7.80 -7.27 0.07
C TYR A 129 -7.73 -6.86 1.53
N ALA A 130 -7.38 -7.79 2.40
CA ALA A 130 -7.24 -7.53 3.82
C ALA A 130 -5.87 -8.00 4.31
N ASP A 131 -5.24 -7.19 5.17
CA ASP A 131 -4.10 -7.61 5.96
C ASP A 131 -4.53 -7.87 7.39
N CYS A 132 -4.14 -9.00 7.92
CA CYS A 132 -4.46 -9.47 9.25
C CYS A 132 -3.19 -9.60 10.07
N ASP A 133 -3.24 -9.30 11.36
CA ASP A 133 -2.17 -9.64 12.29
C ASP A 133 -2.16 -11.16 12.52
N GLY A 134 -0.99 -11.76 12.54
CA GLY A 134 -0.77 -13.20 12.74
C GLY A 134 -0.42 -13.95 11.46
N HIS A 135 0.05 -15.19 11.65
CA HIS A 135 0.44 -16.10 10.57
C HIS A 135 -0.74 -17.00 10.18
N GLN A 136 -0.85 -17.38 8.90
CA GLN A 136 -1.94 -18.26 8.42
C GLN A 136 -2.04 -19.61 9.14
N ARG A 137 -0.96 -20.06 9.80
CA ARG A 137 -0.91 -21.30 10.60
C ARG A 137 -1.28 -21.09 12.07
N ASP A 138 -1.62 -19.88 12.51
CA ASP A 138 -2.12 -19.61 13.85
C ASP A 138 -3.55 -20.13 13.98
N ALA A 139 -3.88 -20.74 15.11
CA ALA A 139 -5.17 -21.41 15.29
C ALA A 139 -6.38 -20.46 15.08
N GLY A 140 -6.30 -19.20 15.55
CA GLY A 140 -7.32 -18.19 15.32
C GLY A 140 -7.46 -17.83 13.86
N MET A 141 -6.33 -17.62 13.16
CA MET A 141 -6.30 -17.31 11.75
C MET A 141 -6.88 -18.46 10.90
N GLN A 142 -6.51 -19.71 11.19
CA GLN A 142 -7.06 -20.87 10.47
C GLN A 142 -8.58 -20.93 10.59
N LYS A 143 -9.12 -20.79 11.82
CA LYS A 143 -10.57 -20.76 12.04
C LYS A 143 -11.25 -19.61 11.31
N ALA A 144 -10.66 -18.41 11.34
CA ALA A 144 -11.18 -17.24 10.63
C ALA A 144 -11.23 -17.50 9.10
N LEU A 145 -10.16 -18.04 8.54
CA LEU A 145 -10.09 -18.39 7.12
C LEU A 145 -11.10 -19.49 6.73
N ASP A 146 -11.31 -20.49 7.58
CA ASP A 146 -12.30 -21.55 7.33
C ASP A 146 -13.72 -21.00 7.33
N VAL A 147 -14.06 -20.13 8.29
CA VAL A 147 -15.37 -19.43 8.28
C VAL A 147 -15.49 -18.54 7.06
N LEU A 148 -14.46 -17.76 6.73
CA LEU A 148 -14.48 -16.88 5.55
C LEU A 148 -14.73 -17.66 4.25
N ARG A 149 -14.11 -18.82 4.08
CA ARG A 149 -14.33 -19.70 2.91
C ARG A 149 -15.77 -20.18 2.77
N THR A 150 -16.55 -20.28 3.85
CA THR A 150 -17.99 -20.63 3.78
C THR A 150 -18.86 -19.45 3.37
N LEU A 151 -18.43 -18.23 3.61
CA LEU A 151 -19.19 -17.00 3.37
C LEU A 151 -18.83 -16.36 2.02
N ALA A 152 -17.57 -16.42 1.64
CA ALA A 152 -17.05 -15.81 0.42
C ALA A 152 -17.31 -16.70 -0.81
N LEU A 153 -17.40 -16.07 -1.98
CA LEU A 153 -17.41 -16.76 -3.27
C LEU A 153 -16.03 -17.32 -3.62
N GLU A 154 -15.00 -16.58 -3.22
CA GLU A 154 -13.61 -16.94 -3.40
C GLU A 154 -12.79 -16.42 -2.21
N THR A 155 -11.79 -17.17 -1.77
CA THR A 155 -10.84 -16.76 -0.74
C THR A 155 -9.45 -17.26 -1.10
N ILE A 156 -8.50 -16.37 -1.22
CA ILE A 156 -7.10 -16.67 -1.53
C ILE A 156 -6.23 -16.07 -0.45
N VAL A 157 -5.42 -16.91 0.21
CA VAL A 157 -4.34 -16.44 1.08
C VAL A 157 -3.16 -16.08 0.19
N LEU A 158 -2.83 -14.81 0.14
CA LEU A 158 -1.72 -14.30 -0.69
C LEU A 158 -0.35 -14.61 -0.08
N GLY A 159 -0.31 -14.77 1.24
CA GLY A 159 0.88 -15.17 1.98
C GLY A 159 0.91 -14.63 3.40
N SER A 160 1.77 -15.26 4.21
CA SER A 160 2.14 -14.76 5.54
C SER A 160 3.59 -14.36 5.54
N TYR A 161 3.92 -13.24 6.16
CA TYR A 161 5.24 -12.63 6.15
C TYR A 161 5.50 -11.85 7.44
N PRO A 162 6.80 -11.64 7.81
CA PRO A 162 7.14 -10.86 8.99
C PRO A 162 6.54 -9.47 8.95
N ARG A 163 5.88 -9.06 10.04
CA ARG A 163 5.41 -7.69 10.22
C ARG A 163 6.61 -6.77 10.36
N ARG A 164 6.68 -5.76 9.51
CA ARG A 164 7.59 -4.63 9.64
C ARG A 164 6.80 -3.42 10.05
N ASP A 165 7.12 -2.84 11.18
CA ASP A 165 6.57 -1.57 11.59
C ASP A 165 7.38 -0.42 10.95
N PRO A 166 6.78 0.75 10.73
CA PRO A 166 7.47 1.88 10.10
C PRO A 166 8.73 2.37 10.82
N LEU A 167 8.91 1.99 12.07
CA LEU A 167 10.05 2.34 12.91
C LEU A 167 11.15 1.26 12.95
N ASP A 168 10.96 0.13 12.26
CA ASP A 168 11.92 -0.98 12.20
C ASP A 168 12.98 -0.79 11.08
N VAL A 169 13.27 0.48 10.69
CA VAL A 169 14.26 0.83 9.64
C VAL A 169 15.52 1.37 10.28
#